data_3bc2537711d19c1c6fae6dfe90e8a34d
#
_entry.id   3bc2537711d19c1c6fae6dfe90e8a34d
#
_cell.length_a   1.000
_cell.length_b   1.000
_cell.length_c   1.000
_cell.angle_alpha   90.00
_cell.angle_beta   90.00
_cell.angle_gamma   90.00
#
_symmetry.space_group_name_H-M   'P 1'
#
loop_
_entity.id
_entity.type
_entity.pdbx_description
1 polymer ?
#
loop_
_entity_poly.entity_id
_entity_poly.type
_entity_poly.pdbx_seq_one_letter_code
_entity_poly.pdbx_strand_id
1 'polypeptide(L)'
;VTEVATATPEAAAAAEEPEELITAPDTTTPAGIAVIAVGGTGLGSQNGLGSAQAPDGLKNTGIAETLFRRAADDSELPWIATGFTIAPDLSSATVKIQQGIPFQVVDGNDFGTLTAHDVAFSMNDANSVTTPESIHGQAGDFAGLWGEWTAVDDETITFDFAAFDSTWKDDYVNQSGQAFNVFSKKAFDDMGKDWVRDHIVATGPFQVEEWLRDESYTIVNRPGEHWLPELEPKTERIQIVQVSEPTTRAALLRTGEVDMAALEPKDAAKFDLNDFTQTSAGGAVQLGVFFAGNLWEDTYAGGANEGNPLPTKATFVHDIPWIGSPGKHGDDDLEQAKHIRRAMAIAIDRDLVNDTLVAGLGDVVHVEYFNASSPNWTGEHEYPYDPDGAVELILAQDNDYQRGSAGKDGPLGEHAFEVSVYAGPELGGGGSITGEVADAVAGFWSDIGLTTFSLKFSYQTFRPTVVGRSNTHPWITSCDKGKAAIPWHFPKGLVQTTLTRGGFSCGFESPVILDLYRRMAEASDQASATAAANEYLDYVYEQNLQPGVVAIPDAFYFNNKKIKSFPMDKAAAANLNSLWNLELQ
;
A
#
# COMPACT_ATOMS: atom_id res chain seq x y z
N VAL A 1 -23.19 -64.85 9.12
CA VAL A 1 -23.70 -63.83 8.18
C VAL A 1 -24.56 -62.85 8.96
N THR A 2 -24.01 -61.72 9.32
CA THR A 2 -24.75 -60.65 9.98
C THR A 2 -24.60 -59.42 9.11
N GLU A 3 -25.71 -59.01 8.53
CA GLU A 3 -25.83 -57.79 7.72
C GLU A 3 -25.63 -56.56 8.61
N VAL A 4 -24.67 -55.72 8.27
CA VAL A 4 -24.50 -54.38 8.88
C VAL A 4 -25.20 -53.39 7.97
N ALA A 5 -26.27 -52.80 8.45
CA ALA A 5 -26.98 -51.72 7.79
C ALA A 5 -26.13 -50.42 7.88
N THR A 6 -25.72 -49.90 6.75
CA THR A 6 -25.15 -48.57 6.62
C THR A 6 -26.27 -47.52 6.71
N ALA A 7 -26.30 -46.77 7.80
CA ALA A 7 -27.13 -45.58 7.92
C ALA A 7 -26.36 -44.40 7.31
N THR A 8 -26.92 -43.82 6.26
CA THR A 8 -26.51 -42.53 5.70
C THR A 8 -27.00 -41.44 6.63
N PRO A 9 -26.17 -40.50 7.10
CA PRO A 9 -26.68 -39.32 7.79
C PRO A 9 -27.18 -38.31 6.74
N GLU A 10 -28.48 -38.16 6.68
CA GLU A 10 -29.11 -37.02 6.02
C GLU A 10 -28.87 -35.79 6.91
N ALA A 11 -27.86 -35.01 6.58
CA ALA A 11 -27.65 -33.70 7.19
C ALA A 11 -28.69 -32.74 6.61
N ALA A 12 -29.78 -32.53 7.35
CA ALA A 12 -30.66 -31.40 7.12
C ALA A 12 -29.84 -30.12 7.40
N ALA A 13 -29.52 -29.38 6.36
CA ALA A 13 -29.06 -28.00 6.49
C ALA A 13 -30.21 -27.22 7.15
N ALA A 14 -30.04 -26.88 8.41
CA ALA A 14 -30.88 -25.88 9.07
C ALA A 14 -30.63 -24.58 8.30
N ALA A 15 -31.68 -23.99 7.73
CA ALA A 15 -31.62 -22.64 7.24
C ALA A 15 -31.25 -21.73 8.43
N GLU A 16 -30.08 -21.13 8.40
CA GLU A 16 -29.70 -20.10 9.35
C GLU A 16 -30.73 -18.95 9.21
N GLU A 17 -31.36 -18.60 10.31
CA GLU A 17 -32.18 -17.37 10.34
C GLU A 17 -31.24 -16.20 10.01
N PRO A 18 -31.69 -15.23 9.21
CA PRO A 18 -30.85 -14.07 8.89
C PRO A 18 -30.42 -13.39 10.19
N GLU A 19 -29.11 -13.29 10.40
CA GLU A 19 -28.56 -12.54 11.54
C GLU A 19 -29.10 -11.11 11.52
N GLU A 20 -29.63 -10.67 12.66
CA GLU A 20 -30.12 -9.30 12.79
C GLU A 20 -28.96 -8.31 12.72
N LEU A 21 -29.06 -7.34 11.81
CA LEU A 21 -28.01 -6.35 11.62
C LEU A 21 -27.80 -5.50 12.88
N ILE A 22 -26.55 -5.14 13.14
CA ILE A 22 -26.16 -4.28 14.28
C ILE A 22 -26.63 -2.86 14.01
N THR A 23 -27.54 -2.36 14.86
CA THR A 23 -28.03 -0.98 14.83
C THR A 23 -27.13 -0.05 15.67
N ALA A 24 -27.13 1.25 15.35
CA ALA A 24 -26.30 2.22 16.06
C ALA A 24 -26.77 2.41 17.51
N PRO A 25 -25.87 2.19 18.49
CA PRO A 25 -26.13 2.47 19.89
C PRO A 25 -26.10 3.98 20.17
N ASP A 26 -26.55 4.38 21.37
CA ASP A 26 -26.17 5.68 21.92
C ASP A 26 -24.69 5.61 22.30
N THR A 27 -23.93 6.68 21.97
CA THR A 27 -22.49 6.67 22.24
C THR A 27 -22.23 6.97 23.73
N THR A 28 -21.16 6.39 24.25
CA THR A 28 -20.66 6.65 25.60
C THR A 28 -19.51 7.65 25.62
N THR A 29 -19.06 8.09 24.44
CA THR A 29 -17.98 9.06 24.30
C THR A 29 -18.42 10.45 24.76
N PRO A 30 -17.52 11.29 25.32
CA PRO A 30 -17.85 12.63 25.74
C PRO A 30 -18.39 13.52 24.62
N ALA A 31 -19.27 14.47 24.94
CA ALA A 31 -19.73 15.46 23.98
C ALA A 31 -18.56 16.34 23.49
N GLY A 32 -18.57 16.69 22.20
CA GLY A 32 -17.53 17.54 21.58
C GLY A 32 -16.23 16.82 21.23
N ILE A 33 -16.13 15.51 21.50
CA ILE A 33 -14.98 14.68 21.11
C ILE A 33 -15.44 13.61 20.14
N ALA A 34 -14.68 13.37 19.08
CA ALA A 34 -14.79 12.15 18.27
C ALA A 34 -13.74 11.13 18.71
N VAL A 35 -14.14 9.89 18.95
CA VAL A 35 -13.22 8.79 19.26
C VAL A 35 -13.19 7.79 18.12
N ILE A 36 -12.00 7.53 17.58
CA ILE A 36 -11.79 6.73 16.37
C ILE A 36 -10.88 5.55 16.69
N ALA A 37 -11.32 4.33 16.40
CA ALA A 37 -10.51 3.13 16.57
C ALA A 37 -9.85 2.71 15.24
N VAL A 38 -8.53 2.51 15.26
CA VAL A 38 -7.73 2.07 14.13
C VAL A 38 -6.89 0.84 14.48
N GLY A 39 -6.49 0.05 13.49
CA GLY A 39 -5.68 -1.16 13.71
C GLY A 39 -4.24 -0.84 14.13
N GLY A 40 -3.71 0.26 13.62
CA GLY A 40 -2.41 0.80 13.98
C GLY A 40 -2.40 2.29 13.71
N THR A 41 -1.86 3.08 14.61
CA THR A 41 -1.78 4.53 14.43
C THR A 41 -0.64 4.93 13.52
N GLY A 42 0.32 4.04 13.32
CA GLY A 42 1.59 4.38 12.70
C GLY A 42 2.40 5.41 13.52
N LEU A 43 1.91 5.81 14.68
CA LEU A 43 2.48 6.87 15.50
C LEU A 43 3.49 6.38 16.54
N GLY A 44 3.63 5.07 16.73
CA GLY A 44 4.48 4.48 17.77
C GLY A 44 5.95 4.76 17.66
N SER A 45 6.46 4.94 16.44
CA SER A 45 7.90 5.11 16.17
C SER A 45 8.31 6.55 15.95
N GLN A 46 7.58 7.51 16.47
CA GLN A 46 7.68 8.87 16.03
C GLN A 46 8.96 9.62 16.15
N ASN A 47 9.32 10.02 15.02
CA ASN A 47 10.02 11.24 14.67
C ASN A 47 9.02 12.29 14.24
N GLY A 48 9.06 13.49 14.77
CA GLY A 48 8.32 14.62 14.22
C GLY A 48 8.68 14.90 12.75
N LEU A 49 9.90 14.54 12.34
CA LEU A 49 10.38 14.68 10.96
C LEU A 49 10.17 13.40 10.13
N GLY A 50 8.99 12.88 10.11
CA GLY A 50 8.66 11.79 9.22
C GLY A 50 9.17 10.44 9.71
N SER A 51 8.37 9.78 10.43
CA SER A 51 8.55 8.38 10.72
C SER A 51 8.12 7.57 9.50
N ALA A 52 8.90 6.60 9.13
CA ALA A 52 8.55 5.64 8.10
C ALA A 52 7.30 4.84 8.43
N GLN A 53 7.03 4.69 9.70
CA GLN A 53 5.85 3.97 10.16
C GLN A 53 4.64 4.88 10.35
N ALA A 54 4.85 6.20 10.33
CA ALA A 54 3.76 7.15 10.50
C ALA A 54 3.73 8.29 9.46
N PRO A 55 4.30 8.15 8.26
CA PRO A 55 4.16 9.23 7.28
C PRO A 55 2.70 9.52 7.03
N ASP A 56 1.89 8.49 6.97
CA ASP A 56 0.47 8.58 6.75
C ASP A 56 -0.29 9.10 7.98
N GLY A 57 0.17 8.80 9.18
CA GLY A 57 -0.43 9.30 10.40
C GLY A 57 -0.38 10.81 10.49
N LEU A 58 0.75 11.43 10.25
CA LEU A 58 0.93 12.88 10.40
C LEU A 58 0.16 13.70 9.35
N LYS A 59 0.28 13.36 8.07
CA LYS A 59 -0.42 14.08 7.00
C LYS A 59 -1.92 13.86 7.04
N ASN A 60 -2.35 12.65 7.41
CA ASN A 60 -3.75 12.29 7.36
C ASN A 60 -4.53 12.84 8.54
N THR A 61 -3.88 13.02 9.67
CA THR A 61 -4.51 13.63 10.85
C THR A 61 -4.59 15.16 10.79
N GLY A 62 -4.02 15.77 9.72
CA GLY A 62 -4.03 17.22 9.57
C GLY A 62 -3.08 17.96 10.53
N ILE A 63 -2.07 17.28 11.07
CA ILE A 63 -1.02 17.92 11.90
C ILE A 63 0.06 18.51 11.02
N ALA A 64 0.51 17.75 10.03
CA ALA A 64 1.54 18.15 9.07
C ALA A 64 1.00 18.15 7.65
N GLU A 65 1.55 18.99 6.80
CA GLU A 65 1.14 19.17 5.41
C GLU A 65 2.29 18.82 4.47
N THR A 66 1.92 18.35 3.28
CA THR A 66 2.81 18.10 2.15
C THR A 66 2.83 19.30 1.22
N LEU A 67 3.58 19.25 0.12
CA LEU A 67 3.61 20.35 -0.86
C LEU A 67 2.35 20.45 -1.72
N PHE A 68 1.74 19.31 -2.05
CA PHE A 68 0.57 19.25 -2.94
C PHE A 68 -0.58 18.48 -2.29
N ARG A 69 -1.79 18.72 -2.77
CA ARG A 69 -3.03 18.07 -2.33
C ARG A 69 -3.98 17.87 -3.50
N ARG A 70 -4.79 16.80 -3.44
CA ARG A 70 -5.86 16.52 -4.40
C ARG A 70 -7.21 16.34 -3.70
N ALA A 71 -8.26 16.77 -4.38
CA ALA A 71 -9.63 16.46 -3.99
C ALA A 71 -9.98 14.98 -4.27
N ALA A 72 -11.15 14.55 -3.78
CA ALA A 72 -11.66 13.21 -4.01
C ALA A 72 -11.87 12.86 -5.50
N ASP A 73 -12.04 13.86 -6.37
CA ASP A 73 -12.21 13.72 -7.82
C ASP A 73 -10.88 13.83 -8.60
N ASP A 74 -9.74 13.76 -7.92
CA ASP A 74 -8.37 13.89 -8.46
C ASP A 74 -7.98 15.30 -8.93
N SER A 75 -8.82 16.31 -8.81
CA SER A 75 -8.43 17.68 -9.10
C SER A 75 -7.37 18.19 -8.11
N GLU A 76 -6.40 18.94 -8.59
CA GLU A 76 -5.42 19.60 -7.72
C GLU A 76 -6.09 20.74 -6.93
N LEU A 77 -5.80 20.78 -5.64
CA LEU A 77 -6.27 21.83 -4.74
C LEU A 77 -5.13 22.79 -4.40
N PRO A 78 -5.43 24.07 -4.14
CA PRO A 78 -4.45 25.00 -3.58
C PRO A 78 -3.86 24.45 -2.29
N TRP A 79 -2.53 24.53 -2.18
CA TRP A 79 -1.78 24.02 -1.03
C TRP A 79 -0.49 24.82 -0.83
N ILE A 80 0.48 24.27 -0.06
CA ILE A 80 1.77 24.93 0.17
C ILE A 80 2.45 25.30 -1.15
N ALA A 81 2.52 24.38 -2.11
CA ALA A 81 3.04 24.68 -3.44
C ALA A 81 1.98 25.42 -4.27
N THR A 82 2.39 26.53 -4.88
CA THR A 82 1.56 27.35 -5.80
C THR A 82 1.79 26.98 -7.26
N GLY A 83 2.84 26.22 -7.56
CA GLY A 83 3.15 25.73 -8.88
C GLY A 83 4.56 25.14 -8.98
N PHE A 84 4.83 24.52 -10.11
CA PHE A 84 6.15 23.99 -10.41
C PHE A 84 6.45 24.08 -11.91
N THR A 85 7.73 23.98 -12.26
CA THR A 85 8.21 23.85 -13.64
C THR A 85 9.29 22.78 -13.70
N ILE A 86 9.28 22.00 -14.77
CA ILE A 86 10.30 21.00 -15.09
C ILE A 86 11.22 21.60 -16.15
N ALA A 87 12.53 21.40 -16.01
CA ALA A 87 13.50 21.78 -17.04
C ALA A 87 13.21 21.04 -18.35
N PRO A 88 13.42 21.66 -19.54
CA PRO A 88 13.12 21.03 -20.82
C PRO A 88 13.86 19.73 -21.09
N ASP A 89 15.01 19.53 -20.45
CA ASP A 89 15.81 18.30 -20.50
C ASP A 89 15.48 17.27 -19.42
N LEU A 90 14.41 17.52 -18.66
CA LEU A 90 13.92 16.68 -17.56
C LEU A 90 14.93 16.49 -16.41
N SER A 91 15.97 17.32 -16.34
CA SER A 91 17.04 17.17 -15.34
C SER A 91 16.69 17.72 -13.98
N SER A 92 15.80 18.70 -13.88
CA SER A 92 15.51 19.41 -12.64
C SER A 92 14.07 19.94 -12.57
N ALA A 93 13.65 20.28 -11.35
CA ALA A 93 12.40 20.97 -11.11
C ALA A 93 12.61 22.24 -10.27
N THR A 94 11.73 23.22 -10.49
CA THR A 94 11.59 24.42 -9.65
C THR A 94 10.18 24.44 -9.09
N VAL A 95 10.04 24.57 -7.78
CA VAL A 95 8.76 24.65 -7.07
C VAL A 95 8.61 26.04 -6.45
N LYS A 96 7.43 26.62 -6.58
CA LYS A 96 7.02 27.86 -5.91
C LYS A 96 6.09 27.54 -4.75
N ILE A 97 6.24 28.25 -3.64
CA ILE A 97 5.40 28.04 -2.45
C ILE A 97 4.65 29.31 -2.04
N GLN A 98 3.56 29.09 -1.31
CA GLN A 98 2.77 30.12 -0.67
C GLN A 98 3.57 30.79 0.45
N GLN A 99 3.45 32.11 0.57
CA GLN A 99 4.06 32.87 1.64
C GLN A 99 3.09 33.14 2.80
N GLY A 100 3.64 33.37 4.00
CA GLY A 100 2.88 33.75 5.18
C GLY A 100 2.14 32.61 5.87
N ILE A 101 2.47 31.35 5.58
CA ILE A 101 1.93 30.19 6.27
C ILE A 101 2.58 30.08 7.66
N PRO A 102 1.84 30.24 8.78
CA PRO A 102 2.42 30.17 10.11
C PRO A 102 2.61 28.73 10.58
N PHE A 103 3.73 28.44 11.19
CA PHE A 103 3.89 27.20 11.95
C PHE A 103 3.02 27.19 13.21
N GLN A 104 2.76 26.00 13.74
CA GLN A 104 2.11 25.81 15.04
C GLN A 104 3.00 26.36 16.15
N VAL A 105 2.35 26.94 17.17
CA VAL A 105 3.02 27.29 18.43
C VAL A 105 3.02 26.06 19.32
N VAL A 106 4.21 25.55 19.66
CA VAL A 106 4.37 24.32 20.45
C VAL A 106 5.13 24.65 21.74
N ASP A 107 4.59 24.26 22.88
CA ASP A 107 5.12 24.57 24.23
C ASP A 107 5.41 26.07 24.45
N GLY A 108 4.58 26.93 23.85
CA GLY A 108 4.73 28.39 23.93
C GLY A 108 5.83 28.96 23.03
N ASN A 109 6.50 28.15 22.23
CA ASN A 109 7.52 28.59 21.27
C ASN A 109 6.89 28.88 19.91
N ASP A 110 7.14 30.06 19.38
CA ASP A 110 6.78 30.51 18.04
C ASP A 110 7.98 30.33 17.09
N PHE A 111 7.76 29.54 16.05
CA PHE A 111 8.80 29.23 15.07
C PHE A 111 8.65 30.02 13.75
N GLY A 112 7.73 30.98 13.71
CA GLY A 112 7.52 31.90 12.57
C GLY A 112 6.69 31.30 11.45
N THR A 113 7.04 31.67 10.22
CA THR A 113 6.32 31.25 9.00
C THR A 113 7.18 30.36 8.14
N LEU A 114 6.52 29.46 7.41
CA LEU A 114 7.13 28.54 6.46
C LEU A 114 7.79 29.33 5.31
N THR A 115 8.99 28.87 4.96
CA THR A 115 9.76 29.36 3.82
C THR A 115 10.28 28.19 2.97
N ALA A 116 10.83 28.51 1.82
CA ALA A 116 11.52 27.53 0.97
C ALA A 116 12.68 26.80 1.68
N HIS A 117 13.28 27.42 2.71
CA HIS A 117 14.33 26.80 3.52
C HIS A 117 13.80 25.64 4.37
N ASP A 118 12.55 25.74 4.86
CA ASP A 118 11.91 24.65 5.62
C ASP A 118 11.56 23.48 4.71
N VAL A 119 11.11 23.77 3.49
CA VAL A 119 10.85 22.75 2.47
C VAL A 119 12.14 22.03 2.10
N ALA A 120 13.19 22.78 1.74
CA ALA A 120 14.49 22.20 1.38
C ALA A 120 15.06 21.34 2.53
N PHE A 121 14.97 21.83 3.77
CA PHE A 121 15.37 21.07 4.95
C PHE A 121 14.60 19.76 5.07
N SER A 122 13.28 19.78 4.98
CA SER A 122 12.43 18.61 5.14
C SER A 122 12.69 17.55 4.06
N MET A 123 12.83 17.98 2.78
CA MET A 123 13.09 17.08 1.67
C MET A 123 14.51 16.48 1.74
N ASN A 124 15.50 17.26 2.18
CA ASN A 124 16.88 16.78 2.34
C ASN A 124 17.00 15.81 3.52
N ASP A 125 16.29 16.05 4.62
CA ASP A 125 16.26 15.09 5.74
C ASP A 125 15.60 13.76 5.34
N ALA A 126 14.66 13.78 4.40
CA ALA A 126 14.06 12.57 3.84
C ALA A 126 14.98 11.76 2.92
N ASN A 127 16.24 12.15 2.76
CA ASN A 127 17.21 11.49 1.87
C ASN A 127 18.59 11.34 2.56
N SER A 128 18.98 10.08 2.82
CA SER A 128 20.26 9.79 3.49
C SER A 128 21.51 10.10 2.66
N VAL A 129 21.39 10.39 1.37
CA VAL A 129 22.51 10.84 0.54
C VAL A 129 22.80 12.32 0.78
N THR A 130 21.78 13.14 0.90
CA THR A 130 21.89 14.58 1.20
C THR A 130 22.11 14.83 2.68
N THR A 131 21.50 14.02 3.55
CA THR A 131 21.59 14.12 5.01
C THR A 131 21.94 12.76 5.61
N PRO A 132 23.25 12.40 5.70
CA PRO A 132 23.68 11.10 6.23
C PRO A 132 23.25 10.84 7.69
N GLU A 133 23.05 11.90 8.48
CA GLU A 133 22.59 11.83 9.88
C GLU A 133 21.08 12.05 10.02
N SER A 134 20.33 11.84 8.94
CA SER A 134 18.88 12.00 8.91
C SER A 134 18.19 11.24 10.04
N ILE A 135 17.15 11.86 10.59
CA ILE A 135 16.24 11.22 11.53
C ILE A 135 14.97 10.70 10.86
N HIS A 136 14.84 10.88 9.55
CA HIS A 136 13.72 10.37 8.79
C HIS A 136 13.77 8.85 8.69
N GLY A 137 12.72 8.16 9.10
CA GLY A 137 12.71 6.70 9.18
C GLY A 137 12.90 5.96 7.86
N GLN A 138 12.64 6.61 6.71
CA GLN A 138 12.79 6.04 5.36
C GLN A 138 13.88 6.73 4.53
N ALA A 139 14.77 7.51 5.14
CA ALA A 139 15.78 8.26 4.39
C ALA A 139 16.65 7.39 3.48
N GLY A 140 16.90 6.14 3.87
CA GLY A 140 17.62 5.16 3.04
C GLY A 140 16.81 4.67 1.83
N ASP A 141 15.50 4.57 1.97
CA ASP A 141 14.59 4.10 0.91
C ASP A 141 14.46 5.15 -0.21
N PHE A 142 14.60 6.42 0.12
CA PHE A 142 14.43 7.53 -0.82
C PHE A 142 15.73 8.11 -1.39
N ALA A 143 16.85 7.53 -1.02
CA ALA A 143 18.19 8.02 -1.35
C ALA A 143 18.53 8.12 -2.86
N GLY A 144 17.70 7.55 -3.72
CA GLY A 144 17.92 7.53 -5.17
C GLY A 144 16.94 8.36 -6.00
N LEU A 145 16.03 9.11 -5.37
CA LEU A 145 14.94 9.80 -6.10
C LEU A 145 15.40 11.10 -6.75
N TRP A 146 16.10 11.92 -6.00
CA TRP A 146 16.55 13.25 -6.41
C TRP A 146 17.82 13.67 -5.67
N GLY A 147 18.43 14.74 -6.14
CA GLY A 147 19.56 15.38 -5.50
C GLY A 147 19.14 16.29 -4.33
N GLU A 148 20.03 17.22 -4.01
CA GLU A 148 19.76 18.21 -2.95
C GLU A 148 18.69 19.20 -3.35
N TRP A 149 17.73 19.43 -2.45
CA TRP A 149 16.76 20.51 -2.56
C TRP A 149 17.37 21.79 -2.04
N THR A 150 17.38 22.83 -2.86
CA THR A 150 18.01 24.12 -2.56
C THR A 150 17.00 25.25 -2.58
N ALA A 151 16.87 25.97 -1.49
CA ALA A 151 16.11 27.22 -1.47
C ALA A 151 16.90 28.32 -2.23
N VAL A 152 16.30 28.86 -3.29
CA VAL A 152 16.87 29.97 -4.07
C VAL A 152 16.58 31.31 -3.38
N ASP A 153 15.40 31.43 -2.84
CA ASP A 153 14.89 32.52 -2.01
C ASP A 153 13.82 31.97 -1.06
N ASP A 154 13.09 32.83 -0.34
CA ASP A 154 12.07 32.40 0.61
C ASP A 154 10.84 31.72 -0.04
N GLU A 155 10.67 31.84 -1.36
CA GLU A 155 9.50 31.35 -2.10
C GLU A 155 9.83 30.25 -3.12
N THR A 156 11.11 30.06 -3.44
CA THR A 156 11.55 29.25 -4.59
C THR A 156 12.52 28.17 -4.17
N ILE A 157 12.22 26.95 -4.57
CA ILE A 157 13.07 25.79 -4.35
C ILE A 157 13.41 25.15 -5.70
N THR A 158 14.65 24.67 -5.84
CA THR A 158 15.10 23.86 -6.98
C THR A 158 15.69 22.55 -6.51
N PHE A 159 15.58 21.52 -7.33
CA PHE A 159 16.27 20.24 -7.13
C PHE A 159 16.51 19.53 -8.46
N ASP A 160 17.55 18.70 -8.50
CA ASP A 160 17.85 17.85 -9.65
C ASP A 160 17.22 16.46 -9.47
N PHE A 161 16.69 15.88 -10.54
CA PHE A 161 16.28 14.49 -10.54
C PHE A 161 17.50 13.57 -10.65
N ALA A 162 17.53 12.51 -9.88
CA ALA A 162 18.49 11.43 -10.08
C ALA A 162 18.18 10.66 -11.39
N ALA A 163 16.89 10.45 -11.63
CA ALA A 163 16.29 10.09 -12.90
C ALA A 163 14.89 10.69 -12.91
N PHE A 164 14.47 11.31 -14.02
CA PHE A 164 13.14 11.90 -14.10
C PHE A 164 12.06 10.84 -13.95
N ASP A 165 11.08 11.17 -13.12
CA ASP A 165 9.89 10.36 -12.90
C ASP A 165 8.70 11.31 -12.85
N SER A 166 7.80 11.23 -13.83
CA SER A 166 6.62 12.11 -13.93
C SER A 166 5.69 11.99 -12.71
N THR A 167 5.82 10.90 -11.94
CA THR A 167 5.02 10.65 -10.75
C THR A 167 5.60 11.27 -9.47
N TRP A 168 6.77 11.91 -9.55
CA TRP A 168 7.50 12.45 -8.40
C TRP A 168 6.64 13.27 -7.44
N LYS A 169 5.78 14.12 -8.01
CA LYS A 169 4.90 14.99 -7.26
C LYS A 169 3.85 14.20 -6.48
N ASP A 170 3.20 13.29 -7.16
CA ASP A 170 2.05 12.57 -6.63
C ASP A 170 2.45 11.43 -5.69
N ASP A 171 3.57 10.79 -5.94
CA ASP A 171 4.06 9.69 -5.10
C ASP A 171 4.67 10.17 -3.78
N TYR A 172 5.37 11.31 -3.77
CA TYR A 172 6.22 11.64 -2.63
C TYR A 172 5.83 12.92 -1.90
N VAL A 173 5.38 13.94 -2.59
CA VAL A 173 5.15 15.26 -2.00
C VAL A 173 3.70 15.72 -2.07
N ASN A 174 2.80 14.81 -2.41
CA ASN A 174 1.35 15.01 -2.40
C ASN A 174 0.74 14.31 -1.19
N GLN A 175 -0.32 14.87 -0.60
CA GLN A 175 -1.05 14.27 0.51
C GLN A 175 -1.62 12.88 0.16
N SER A 176 -1.99 12.65 -1.09
CA SER A 176 -2.44 11.34 -1.56
C SER A 176 -1.30 10.32 -1.70
N GLY A 177 -0.06 10.78 -1.73
CA GLY A 177 1.14 9.97 -1.92
C GLY A 177 1.83 9.53 -0.63
N GLN A 178 3.09 9.16 -0.73
CA GLN A 178 3.95 8.93 0.43
C GLN A 178 4.38 10.26 1.03
N ALA A 179 4.41 10.32 2.35
CA ALA A 179 4.46 11.59 3.03
C ALA A 179 5.86 12.14 3.20
N PHE A 180 6.25 13.01 2.33
CA PHE A 180 7.23 14.02 2.68
C PHE A 180 6.50 15.26 3.20
N ASN A 181 6.31 15.30 4.50
CA ASN A 181 5.70 16.44 5.19
C ASN A 181 6.72 17.57 5.34
N VAL A 182 6.22 18.80 5.47
CA VAL A 182 7.06 19.97 5.69
C VAL A 182 7.05 20.33 7.17
N PHE A 183 8.23 20.50 7.74
CA PHE A 183 8.47 20.81 9.16
C PHE A 183 9.33 22.07 9.32
N SER A 184 9.27 22.70 10.50
CA SER A 184 10.05 23.87 10.79
C SER A 184 11.54 23.55 10.97
N LYS A 185 12.35 24.08 10.06
CA LYS A 185 13.81 24.07 10.21
C LYS A 185 14.26 24.82 11.47
N LYS A 186 13.60 25.94 11.75
CA LYS A 186 13.90 26.73 12.95
C LYS A 186 13.68 25.94 14.24
N ALA A 187 12.61 25.14 14.31
CA ALA A 187 12.39 24.27 15.47
C ALA A 187 13.52 23.24 15.62
N PHE A 188 13.98 22.66 14.53
CA PHE A 188 15.11 21.74 14.53
C PHE A 188 16.40 22.42 14.98
N ASP A 189 16.70 23.59 14.45
CA ASP A 189 17.93 24.34 14.76
C ASP A 189 17.96 24.84 16.22
N ASP A 190 16.83 25.34 16.73
CA ASP A 190 16.74 25.93 18.06
C ASP A 190 16.62 24.88 19.17
N MET A 191 15.86 23.83 18.94
CA MET A 191 15.49 22.85 19.98
C MET A 191 16.27 21.53 19.86
N GLY A 192 16.82 21.24 18.68
CA GLY A 192 17.59 20.05 18.40
C GLY A 192 16.77 18.82 18.05
N LYS A 193 17.45 17.83 17.44
CA LYS A 193 16.82 16.62 16.89
C LYS A 193 16.08 15.76 17.92
N ASP A 194 16.51 15.72 19.17
CA ASP A 194 15.87 14.89 20.19
C ASP A 194 14.52 15.48 20.62
N TRP A 195 14.44 16.81 20.66
CA TRP A 195 13.15 17.49 20.96
C TRP A 195 12.14 17.33 19.82
N VAL A 196 12.55 17.54 18.55
CA VAL A 196 11.63 17.42 17.39
C VAL A 196 11.17 15.99 17.12
N ARG A 197 11.79 14.99 17.74
CA ARG A 197 11.27 13.60 17.71
C ARG A 197 9.97 13.44 18.49
N ASP A 198 9.81 14.19 19.54
CA ASP A 198 8.63 14.11 20.41
C ASP A 198 7.67 15.29 20.22
N HIS A 199 8.05 16.30 19.42
CA HIS A 199 7.27 17.51 19.19
C HIS A 199 7.17 17.80 17.69
N ILE A 200 5.94 17.90 17.20
CA ILE A 200 5.69 18.18 15.78
C ILE A 200 5.43 19.68 15.63
N VAL A 201 6.26 20.34 14.84
CA VAL A 201 6.10 21.75 14.47
C VAL A 201 5.87 21.82 12.95
N ALA A 202 4.61 21.91 12.57
CA ALA A 202 4.17 21.90 11.18
C ALA A 202 3.08 22.97 10.96
N THR A 203 2.38 22.93 9.84
CA THR A 203 1.47 23.99 9.39
C THR A 203 0.00 23.64 9.45
N GLY A 204 -0.33 22.38 9.71
CA GLY A 204 -1.69 21.85 9.63
C GLY A 204 -2.69 22.46 10.64
N PRO A 205 -3.99 22.22 10.43
CA PRO A 205 -5.07 22.78 11.25
C PRO A 205 -5.17 22.19 12.66
N PHE A 206 -4.57 21.03 12.89
CA PHE A 206 -4.54 20.37 14.21
C PHE A 206 -3.14 20.36 14.82
N GLN A 207 -3.09 20.30 16.14
CA GLN A 207 -1.88 20.01 16.90
C GLN A 207 -2.11 18.84 17.86
N VAL A 208 -1.04 18.17 18.26
CA VAL A 208 -1.09 17.09 19.26
C VAL A 208 -1.32 17.70 20.63
N GLU A 209 -2.36 17.25 21.34
CA GLU A 209 -2.60 17.58 22.73
C GLU A 209 -2.00 16.53 23.67
N GLU A 210 -2.21 15.26 23.37
CA GLU A 210 -1.69 14.15 24.15
C GLU A 210 -1.27 13.03 23.19
N TRP A 211 -0.21 12.35 23.54
CA TRP A 211 0.26 11.21 22.81
C TRP A 211 0.77 10.11 23.76
N LEU A 212 0.03 9.02 23.79
CA LEU A 212 0.39 7.79 24.48
C LEU A 212 0.91 6.79 23.43
N ARG A 213 2.22 6.60 23.42
CA ARG A 213 2.91 5.80 22.41
C ARG A 213 2.32 4.40 22.32
N ASP A 214 2.00 3.96 21.10
CA ASP A 214 1.38 2.66 20.77
C ASP A 214 -0.01 2.40 21.39
N GLU A 215 -0.63 3.44 21.98
CA GLU A 215 -1.97 3.35 22.57
C GLU A 215 -2.94 4.31 21.88
N SER A 216 -2.67 5.61 21.97
CA SER A 216 -3.56 6.62 21.42
C SER A 216 -2.89 7.98 21.27
N TYR A 217 -3.52 8.84 20.50
CA TYR A 217 -3.20 10.26 20.51
C TYR A 217 -4.47 11.09 20.39
N THR A 218 -4.42 12.28 20.94
CA THR A 218 -5.48 13.27 20.88
C THR A 218 -4.98 14.51 20.15
N ILE A 219 -5.73 14.93 19.14
CA ILE A 219 -5.49 16.17 18.42
C ILE A 219 -6.56 17.18 18.73
N VAL A 220 -6.16 18.44 18.75
CA VAL A 220 -7.04 19.60 18.96
C VAL A 220 -6.78 20.66 17.91
N ASN A 221 -7.74 21.54 17.70
CA ASN A 221 -7.56 22.68 16.81
C ASN A 221 -6.33 23.48 17.23
N ARG A 222 -5.50 23.85 16.28
CA ARG A 222 -4.40 24.78 16.55
C ARG A 222 -4.93 26.11 17.08
N PRO A 223 -4.19 26.82 17.92
CA PRO A 223 -4.55 28.20 18.30
C PRO A 223 -4.54 29.13 17.08
N GLY A 224 -5.58 29.92 16.93
CA GLY A 224 -5.74 30.84 15.80
C GLY A 224 -6.35 30.17 14.56
N GLU A 225 -6.64 30.97 13.54
CA GLU A 225 -7.20 30.49 12.29
C GLU A 225 -6.13 29.76 11.45
N HIS A 226 -6.56 28.75 10.72
CA HIS A 226 -5.70 28.09 9.74
C HIS A 226 -5.46 29.02 8.54
N TRP A 227 -4.27 28.95 7.93
CA TRP A 227 -3.89 29.79 6.80
C TRP A 227 -4.79 29.59 5.56
N LEU A 228 -5.48 28.45 5.50
CA LEU A 228 -6.45 28.10 4.48
C LEU A 228 -7.81 27.91 5.15
N PRO A 229 -8.73 28.90 5.07
CA PRO A 229 -9.97 28.91 5.87
C PRO A 229 -10.90 27.71 5.64
N GLU A 230 -10.87 27.09 4.45
CA GLU A 230 -11.66 25.89 4.16
C GLU A 230 -11.22 24.65 4.95
N LEU A 231 -10.06 24.69 5.60
CA LEU A 231 -9.55 23.60 6.43
C LEU A 231 -9.74 23.84 7.93
N GLU A 232 -10.49 24.87 8.30
CA GLU A 232 -10.85 25.03 9.70
C GLU A 232 -11.58 23.78 10.22
N PRO A 233 -11.07 23.13 11.26
CA PRO A 233 -11.68 21.92 11.79
C PRO A 233 -13.11 22.14 12.27
N LYS A 234 -14.00 21.24 11.88
CA LYS A 234 -15.41 21.26 12.33
C LYS A 234 -15.61 20.62 13.70
N THR A 235 -14.64 19.83 14.14
CA THR A 235 -14.62 19.17 15.46
C THR A 235 -13.39 19.62 16.22
N GLU A 236 -13.59 20.08 17.46
CA GLU A 236 -12.52 20.69 18.25
C GLU A 236 -11.46 19.69 18.75
N ARG A 237 -11.88 18.45 19.01
CA ARG A 237 -11.03 17.42 19.60
C ARG A 237 -11.33 16.06 19.00
N ILE A 238 -10.30 15.33 18.60
CA ILE A 238 -10.39 13.98 18.05
C ILE A 238 -9.38 13.10 18.76
N GLN A 239 -9.84 11.99 19.31
CA GLN A 239 -8.98 10.96 19.89
C GLN A 239 -8.92 9.76 18.93
N ILE A 240 -7.72 9.35 18.59
CA ILE A 240 -7.47 8.15 17.79
C ILE A 240 -6.87 7.08 18.72
N VAL A 241 -7.53 5.94 18.83
CA VAL A 241 -7.10 4.83 19.69
C VAL A 241 -6.65 3.65 18.85
N GLN A 242 -5.52 3.05 19.23
CA GLN A 242 -5.01 1.86 18.56
C GLN A 242 -5.63 0.62 19.17
N VAL A 243 -6.34 -0.14 18.34
CA VAL A 243 -6.95 -1.42 18.69
C VAL A 243 -6.60 -2.41 17.59
N SER A 244 -5.57 -3.20 17.81
CA SER A 244 -5.00 -4.09 16.77
C SER A 244 -5.96 -5.19 16.34
N GLU A 245 -6.77 -5.71 17.26
CA GLU A 245 -7.74 -6.78 16.99
C GLU A 245 -9.00 -6.26 16.28
N PRO A 246 -9.30 -6.72 15.04
CA PRO A 246 -10.45 -6.24 14.25
C PRO A 246 -11.78 -6.44 14.94
N THR A 247 -12.01 -7.63 15.52
CA THR A 247 -13.27 -7.94 16.22
C THR A 247 -13.49 -7.08 17.47
N THR A 248 -12.41 -6.64 18.11
CA THR A 248 -12.49 -5.69 19.23
C THR A 248 -12.88 -4.30 18.73
N ARG A 249 -12.33 -3.82 17.60
CA ARG A 249 -12.75 -2.55 16.99
C ARG A 249 -14.24 -2.57 16.66
N ALA A 250 -14.72 -3.65 16.04
CA ALA A 250 -16.13 -3.83 15.74
C ALA A 250 -17.00 -3.82 17.02
N ALA A 251 -16.54 -4.48 18.09
CA ALA A 251 -17.26 -4.50 19.37
C ALA A 251 -17.33 -3.10 20.01
N LEU A 252 -16.26 -2.33 19.99
CA LEU A 252 -16.24 -0.96 20.53
C LEU A 252 -17.20 -0.02 19.78
N LEU A 253 -17.25 -0.13 18.44
CA LEU A 253 -18.21 0.63 17.63
C LEU A 253 -19.65 0.19 17.93
N ARG A 254 -19.89 -1.12 18.05
CA ARG A 254 -21.21 -1.68 18.38
C ARG A 254 -21.71 -1.24 19.75
N THR A 255 -20.83 -1.06 20.74
CA THR A 255 -21.21 -0.63 22.10
C THR A 255 -21.24 0.88 22.26
N GLY A 256 -20.78 1.65 21.26
CA GLY A 256 -20.69 3.12 21.33
C GLY A 256 -19.54 3.63 22.18
N GLU A 257 -18.55 2.80 22.46
CA GLU A 257 -17.31 3.20 23.15
C GLU A 257 -16.36 3.94 22.21
N VAL A 258 -16.52 3.74 20.91
CA VAL A 258 -15.92 4.58 19.85
C VAL A 258 -17.00 5.04 18.88
N ASP A 259 -16.76 6.16 18.23
CA ASP A 259 -17.72 6.79 17.32
C ASP A 259 -17.49 6.37 15.86
N MET A 260 -16.27 5.98 15.53
CA MET A 260 -15.84 5.50 14.23
C MET A 260 -14.77 4.42 14.36
N ALA A 261 -14.76 3.47 13.44
CA ALA A 261 -13.75 2.41 13.43
C ALA A 261 -13.39 1.98 11.99
N ALA A 262 -12.13 1.59 11.80
CA ALA A 262 -11.70 0.80 10.65
C ALA A 262 -12.16 -0.64 10.87
N LEU A 263 -13.09 -1.13 10.04
CA LEU A 263 -13.63 -2.48 10.15
C LEU A 263 -13.09 -3.36 9.03
N GLU A 264 -12.85 -4.63 9.35
CA GLU A 264 -12.65 -5.62 8.31
C GLU A 264 -14.01 -5.96 7.63
N PRO A 265 -14.00 -6.32 6.33
CA PRO A 265 -15.24 -6.53 5.58
C PRO A 265 -16.23 -7.50 6.22
N LYS A 266 -15.76 -8.62 6.77
CA LYS A 266 -16.60 -9.61 7.47
C LYS A 266 -17.32 -9.05 8.71
N ASP A 267 -16.70 -8.09 9.39
CA ASP A 267 -17.33 -7.42 10.52
C ASP A 267 -18.24 -6.30 10.04
N ALA A 268 -17.80 -5.53 9.04
CA ALA A 268 -18.57 -4.45 8.44
C ALA A 268 -19.92 -4.93 7.87
N ALA A 269 -19.94 -6.09 7.25
CA ALA A 269 -21.16 -6.70 6.70
C ALA A 269 -22.27 -6.96 7.74
N LYS A 270 -21.95 -6.95 9.03
CA LYS A 270 -22.90 -7.13 10.14
C LYS A 270 -23.58 -5.85 10.60
N PHE A 271 -23.12 -4.68 10.15
CA PHE A 271 -23.62 -3.39 10.58
C PHE A 271 -24.74 -2.88 9.65
N ASP A 272 -25.80 -2.29 10.23
CA ASP A 272 -26.87 -1.67 9.45
C ASP A 272 -26.39 -0.33 8.87
N LEU A 273 -26.22 -0.27 7.55
CA LEU A 273 -25.76 0.94 6.87
C LEU A 273 -26.79 2.09 6.85
N ASN A 274 -28.00 1.90 7.37
CA ASN A 274 -28.92 3.01 7.65
C ASN A 274 -28.52 3.77 8.93
N ASP A 275 -27.91 3.07 9.86
CA ASP A 275 -27.47 3.59 11.17
C ASP A 275 -25.99 3.94 11.19
N PHE A 276 -25.19 3.31 10.34
CA PHE A 276 -23.77 3.56 10.18
C PHE A 276 -23.45 4.02 8.78
N THR A 277 -22.57 4.98 8.65
CA THR A 277 -22.09 5.44 7.33
C THR A 277 -20.67 4.93 7.08
N GLN A 278 -20.48 4.34 5.92
CA GLN A 278 -19.17 4.03 5.39
C GLN A 278 -18.55 5.29 4.79
N THR A 279 -17.27 5.53 5.08
CA THR A 279 -16.47 6.58 4.45
C THR A 279 -15.11 6.03 4.06
N SER A 280 -14.58 6.52 2.96
CA SER A 280 -13.31 6.08 2.39
C SER A 280 -12.64 7.22 1.64
N ALA A 281 -11.31 7.22 1.64
CA ALA A 281 -10.51 8.11 0.80
C ALA A 281 -10.40 7.63 -0.66
N GLY A 282 -11.16 6.61 -1.05
CA GLY A 282 -11.18 6.06 -2.41
C GLY A 282 -10.07 5.05 -2.71
N GLY A 283 -9.36 4.59 -1.69
CA GLY A 283 -8.36 3.54 -1.81
C GLY A 283 -8.95 2.13 -1.65
N ALA A 284 -8.26 1.16 -2.20
CA ALA A 284 -8.46 -0.26 -1.91
C ALA A 284 -7.11 -0.94 -1.81
N VAL A 285 -6.97 -1.86 -0.87
CA VAL A 285 -5.79 -2.73 -0.81
C VAL A 285 -6.01 -3.87 -1.79
N GLN A 286 -5.24 -3.90 -2.85
CA GLN A 286 -5.31 -4.98 -3.83
C GLN A 286 -4.27 -6.04 -3.49
N LEU A 287 -4.72 -7.25 -3.21
CA LEU A 287 -3.85 -8.38 -2.95
C LEU A 287 -3.64 -9.19 -4.22
N GLY A 288 -2.39 -9.47 -4.52
CA GLY A 288 -1.97 -10.31 -5.64
C GLY A 288 -0.96 -11.37 -5.23
N VAL A 289 -0.68 -12.27 -6.16
CA VAL A 289 0.39 -13.28 -6.05
C VAL A 289 1.64 -12.72 -6.72
N PHE A 290 2.69 -12.54 -5.95
CA PHE A 290 3.99 -12.16 -6.46
C PHE A 290 4.91 -13.37 -6.50
N PHE A 291 5.25 -13.81 -7.68
CA PHE A 291 6.30 -14.81 -7.87
C PHE A 291 7.64 -14.18 -7.55
N ALA A 292 8.44 -14.81 -6.71
CA ALA A 292 9.62 -14.24 -6.08
C ALA A 292 10.50 -13.32 -6.95
N GLY A 293 11.06 -12.27 -6.37
CA GLY A 293 11.87 -11.27 -7.08
C GLY A 293 13.25 -11.75 -7.54
N ASN A 294 13.96 -10.96 -8.32
CA ASN A 294 15.28 -11.26 -8.90
C ASN A 294 15.30 -12.36 -9.96
N LEU A 295 14.42 -12.25 -10.91
CA LEU A 295 14.33 -13.24 -11.97
C LEU A 295 15.10 -12.81 -13.20
N TRP A 296 15.75 -13.78 -13.86
CA TRP A 296 16.27 -13.74 -15.23
C TRP A 296 17.54 -12.93 -15.47
N GLU A 297 18.11 -12.24 -14.46
CA GLU A 297 19.31 -11.43 -14.59
C GLU A 297 20.34 -11.73 -13.50
N ASP A 298 21.62 -11.57 -13.83
CA ASP A 298 22.73 -11.71 -12.89
C ASP A 298 23.15 -10.37 -12.28
N THR A 299 22.76 -9.27 -12.90
CA THR A 299 23.11 -7.91 -12.53
C THR A 299 21.89 -7.01 -12.52
N TYR A 300 22.00 -5.90 -11.78
CA TYR A 300 20.96 -4.86 -11.80
C TYR A 300 20.82 -4.28 -13.22
N ALA A 301 19.61 -4.23 -13.74
CA ALA A 301 19.28 -3.75 -15.08
C ALA A 301 19.35 -2.21 -15.19
N GLY A 302 19.40 -1.49 -14.09
CA GLY A 302 19.48 -0.03 -14.09
C GLY A 302 19.56 0.59 -12.71
N GLY A 303 19.35 1.92 -12.66
CA GLY A 303 19.44 2.71 -11.44
C GLY A 303 20.87 2.88 -10.94
N ALA A 304 21.02 3.24 -9.66
CA ALA A 304 22.33 3.53 -9.06
C ALA A 304 23.26 2.31 -8.97
N ASN A 305 22.72 1.11 -9.12
CA ASN A 305 23.47 -0.15 -9.06
C ASN A 305 23.62 -0.84 -10.42
N GLU A 306 23.27 -0.20 -11.51
CA GLU A 306 23.34 -0.78 -12.85
C GLU A 306 24.67 -1.51 -13.10
N GLY A 307 24.59 -2.74 -13.61
CA GLY A 307 25.74 -3.59 -13.89
C GLY A 307 26.40 -4.24 -12.67
N ASN A 308 26.03 -3.87 -11.45
CA ASN A 308 26.51 -4.55 -10.25
C ASN A 308 25.80 -5.91 -10.10
N PRO A 309 26.50 -6.93 -9.56
CA PRO A 309 25.89 -8.22 -9.31
C PRO A 309 24.67 -8.13 -8.39
N LEU A 310 23.63 -8.89 -8.70
CA LEU A 310 22.50 -9.11 -7.79
C LEU A 310 22.95 -9.91 -6.55
N PRO A 311 22.21 -9.84 -5.44
CA PRO A 311 22.53 -10.63 -4.25
C PRO A 311 22.65 -12.12 -4.59
N THR A 312 23.61 -12.79 -3.98
CA THR A 312 23.90 -14.22 -4.23
C THR A 312 22.77 -15.17 -3.89
N LYS A 313 21.72 -14.68 -3.24
CA LYS A 313 20.49 -15.43 -2.92
C LYS A 313 19.38 -15.19 -3.93
N ALA A 314 19.70 -14.66 -5.10
CA ALA A 314 18.74 -14.48 -6.18
C ALA A 314 18.06 -15.81 -6.54
N THR A 315 16.77 -15.76 -6.85
CA THR A 315 15.94 -16.94 -7.03
C THR A 315 16.24 -17.73 -8.29
N PHE A 316 16.74 -17.10 -9.34
CA PHE A 316 17.08 -17.77 -10.60
C PHE A 316 18.17 -18.85 -10.48
N VAL A 317 18.95 -18.86 -9.40
CA VAL A 317 19.92 -19.93 -9.12
C VAL A 317 19.28 -21.15 -8.49
N HIS A 318 18.00 -21.07 -8.13
CA HIS A 318 17.26 -22.11 -7.47
C HIS A 318 16.35 -22.81 -8.45
N ASP A 319 16.52 -23.78 -9.02
CA ASP A 319 15.73 -24.71 -9.83
C ASP A 319 14.21 -24.71 -9.49
N ILE A 320 13.54 -23.63 -9.88
CA ILE A 320 12.16 -23.35 -9.48
C ILE A 320 11.23 -23.35 -10.69
N PRO A 321 10.18 -24.22 -10.73
CA PRO A 321 9.34 -24.41 -11.92
C PRO A 321 8.64 -23.15 -12.46
N TRP A 322 8.21 -22.26 -11.57
CA TRP A 322 7.50 -21.03 -11.97
C TRP A 322 8.44 -19.86 -12.29
N ILE A 323 9.76 -20.05 -12.20
CA ILE A 323 10.77 -19.03 -12.51
C ILE A 323 11.48 -19.33 -13.82
N GLY A 324 11.93 -20.55 -14.00
CA GLY A 324 12.74 -20.99 -15.12
C GLY A 324 14.25 -20.86 -14.88
N SER A 325 15.00 -21.76 -15.47
CA SER A 325 16.46 -21.82 -15.37
C SER A 325 17.06 -22.27 -16.71
N PRO A 326 17.09 -21.40 -17.76
CA PRO A 326 17.49 -21.78 -19.12
C PRO A 326 18.88 -22.42 -19.19
N GLY A 327 19.83 -21.92 -18.37
CA GLY A 327 21.18 -22.47 -18.29
C GLY A 327 21.26 -23.92 -17.78
N LYS A 328 20.19 -24.43 -17.19
CA LYS A 328 20.10 -25.78 -16.65
C LYS A 328 19.15 -26.69 -17.43
N HIS A 329 18.00 -26.17 -17.84
CA HIS A 329 16.91 -26.95 -18.45
C HIS A 329 16.70 -26.65 -19.95
N GLY A 330 17.41 -25.69 -20.51
CA GLY A 330 17.30 -25.32 -21.92
C GLY A 330 16.62 -23.97 -22.14
N ASP A 331 16.78 -23.44 -23.37
CA ASP A 331 16.36 -22.07 -23.70
C ASP A 331 14.83 -21.86 -23.65
N ASP A 332 14.04 -22.92 -23.74
CA ASP A 332 12.58 -22.89 -23.68
C ASP A 332 12.01 -22.91 -22.25
N ASP A 333 12.86 -23.08 -21.24
CA ASP A 333 12.43 -23.22 -19.86
C ASP A 333 11.75 -21.95 -19.30
N LEU A 334 12.10 -20.76 -19.78
CA LEU A 334 11.40 -19.52 -19.42
C LEU A 334 9.95 -19.52 -19.93
N GLU A 335 9.71 -20.07 -21.12
CA GLU A 335 8.36 -20.19 -21.67
C GLU A 335 7.54 -21.24 -20.91
N GLN A 336 8.16 -22.35 -20.55
CA GLN A 336 7.54 -23.37 -19.69
C GLN A 336 7.16 -22.78 -18.32
N ALA A 337 8.06 -22.03 -17.68
CA ALA A 337 7.80 -21.35 -16.41
C ALA A 337 6.65 -20.33 -16.51
N LYS A 338 6.53 -19.63 -17.65
CA LYS A 338 5.42 -18.73 -17.95
C LYS A 338 4.09 -19.48 -17.98
N HIS A 339 4.02 -20.65 -18.62
CA HIS A 339 2.82 -21.50 -18.62
C HIS A 339 2.49 -22.03 -17.22
N ILE A 340 3.49 -22.38 -16.41
CA ILE A 340 3.28 -22.78 -15.02
C ILE A 340 2.68 -21.61 -14.20
N ARG A 341 3.22 -20.39 -14.35
CA ARG A 341 2.61 -19.20 -13.70
C ARG A 341 1.16 -18.97 -14.15
N ARG A 342 0.89 -19.17 -15.47
CA ARG A 342 -0.49 -19.08 -15.99
C ARG A 342 -1.41 -20.09 -15.34
N ALA A 343 -0.97 -21.35 -15.23
CA ALA A 343 -1.73 -22.42 -14.56
C ALA A 343 -2.02 -22.06 -13.10
N MET A 344 -1.00 -21.61 -12.36
CA MET A 344 -1.15 -21.18 -10.98
C MET A 344 -2.12 -19.99 -10.85
N ALA A 345 -2.16 -19.09 -11.82
CA ALA A 345 -3.06 -17.93 -11.81
C ALA A 345 -4.53 -18.30 -12.09
N ILE A 346 -4.79 -19.18 -13.08
CA ILE A 346 -6.17 -19.58 -13.43
C ILE A 346 -6.76 -20.62 -12.47
N ALA A 347 -5.94 -21.25 -11.63
CA ALA A 347 -6.40 -22.14 -10.57
C ALA A 347 -7.05 -21.40 -9.39
N ILE A 348 -6.96 -20.07 -9.31
CA ILE A 348 -7.49 -19.27 -8.21
C ILE A 348 -8.93 -18.86 -8.48
N ASP A 349 -9.86 -19.29 -7.63
CA ASP A 349 -11.25 -18.84 -7.63
C ASP A 349 -11.37 -17.50 -6.89
N ARG A 350 -11.31 -16.42 -7.65
CA ARG A 350 -11.33 -15.04 -7.14
C ARG A 350 -12.69 -14.64 -6.61
N ASP A 351 -13.75 -15.11 -7.25
CA ASP A 351 -15.13 -14.84 -6.80
C ASP A 351 -15.36 -15.48 -5.43
N LEU A 352 -14.94 -16.74 -5.24
CA LEU A 352 -15.02 -17.40 -3.95
C LEU A 352 -14.20 -16.69 -2.87
N VAL A 353 -13.02 -16.20 -3.21
CA VAL A 353 -12.20 -15.40 -2.27
C VAL A 353 -12.93 -14.12 -1.87
N ASN A 354 -13.48 -13.37 -2.84
CA ASN A 354 -14.24 -12.16 -2.55
C ASN A 354 -15.45 -12.45 -1.66
N ASP A 355 -16.24 -13.45 -2.01
CA ASP A 355 -17.45 -13.80 -1.27
C ASP A 355 -17.16 -14.25 0.16
N THR A 356 -16.12 -15.07 0.35
CA THR A 356 -15.85 -15.71 1.64
C THR A 356 -14.94 -14.90 2.56
N LEU A 357 -13.93 -14.22 2.03
CA LEU A 357 -12.96 -13.48 2.82
C LEU A 357 -13.26 -11.98 2.93
N VAL A 358 -13.91 -11.42 1.91
CA VAL A 358 -14.24 -10.00 1.86
C VAL A 358 -15.76 -9.76 1.96
N ALA A 359 -16.55 -10.81 2.21
CA ALA A 359 -18.01 -10.76 2.36
C ALA A 359 -18.74 -10.17 1.12
N GLY A 360 -18.18 -10.35 -0.08
CA GLY A 360 -18.71 -9.77 -1.33
C GLY A 360 -18.58 -8.24 -1.41
N LEU A 361 -17.90 -7.60 -0.48
CA LEU A 361 -17.74 -6.13 -0.43
C LEU A 361 -16.52 -5.63 -1.23
N GLY A 362 -15.67 -6.53 -1.70
CA GLY A 362 -14.49 -6.21 -2.49
C GLY A 362 -14.73 -6.36 -3.99
N ASP A 363 -13.66 -6.13 -4.75
CA ASP A 363 -13.62 -6.37 -6.19
C ASP A 363 -12.68 -7.52 -6.53
N VAL A 364 -13.04 -8.30 -7.53
CA VAL A 364 -12.13 -9.28 -8.15
C VAL A 364 -11.02 -8.55 -8.89
N VAL A 365 -9.79 -8.99 -8.70
CA VAL A 365 -8.61 -8.42 -9.36
C VAL A 365 -7.90 -9.50 -10.17
N HIS A 366 -7.72 -9.28 -11.47
CA HIS A 366 -7.00 -10.21 -12.33
C HIS A 366 -5.52 -9.86 -12.49
N VAL A 367 -5.22 -8.60 -12.71
CA VAL A 367 -3.85 -8.06 -12.62
C VAL A 367 -3.88 -6.97 -11.56
N GLU A 368 -2.97 -7.00 -10.62
CA GLU A 368 -2.96 -6.01 -9.54
C GLU A 368 -2.95 -4.59 -10.12
N TYR A 369 -3.79 -3.72 -9.55
CA TYR A 369 -4.09 -2.35 -10.02
C TYR A 369 -4.81 -2.22 -11.36
N PHE A 370 -5.15 -3.34 -12.00
CA PHE A 370 -6.05 -3.36 -13.15
C PHE A 370 -7.31 -4.14 -12.83
N ASN A 371 -8.39 -3.44 -12.66
CA ASN A 371 -9.72 -3.99 -12.44
C ASN A 371 -10.76 -3.12 -13.13
N ALA A 372 -12.02 -3.48 -13.01
CA ALA A 372 -13.14 -2.78 -13.66
C ALA A 372 -13.27 -1.30 -13.27
N SER A 373 -12.66 -0.86 -12.16
CA SER A 373 -12.62 0.54 -11.74
C SER A 373 -11.43 1.33 -12.32
N SER A 374 -10.47 0.65 -12.95
CA SER A 374 -9.31 1.30 -13.58
C SER A 374 -9.71 2.00 -14.88
N PRO A 375 -9.27 3.25 -15.13
CA PRO A 375 -9.71 4.03 -16.29
C PRO A 375 -9.39 3.41 -17.66
N ASN A 376 -8.39 2.56 -17.74
CA ASN A 376 -7.96 1.88 -18.96
C ASN A 376 -8.27 0.38 -18.96
N TRP A 377 -9.18 -0.08 -18.07
CA TRP A 377 -9.64 -1.45 -18.07
C TRP A 377 -10.41 -1.79 -19.34
N THR A 378 -9.99 -2.86 -20.02
CA THR A 378 -10.60 -3.33 -21.26
C THR A 378 -11.30 -4.68 -21.11
N GLY A 379 -11.09 -5.38 -20.00
CA GLY A 379 -11.57 -6.75 -19.79
C GLY A 379 -10.75 -7.83 -20.52
N GLU A 380 -9.65 -7.46 -21.18
CA GLU A 380 -8.83 -8.40 -21.96
C GLU A 380 -7.78 -9.13 -21.12
N HIS A 381 -7.50 -8.64 -19.92
CA HIS A 381 -6.42 -9.15 -19.04
C HIS A 381 -6.99 -9.99 -17.88
N GLU A 382 -7.86 -10.95 -18.19
CA GLU A 382 -8.51 -11.77 -17.18
C GLU A 382 -7.84 -13.14 -17.00
N TYR A 383 -7.86 -13.64 -15.76
CA TYR A 383 -7.53 -15.00 -15.39
C TYR A 383 -8.84 -15.72 -14.99
N PRO A 384 -9.59 -16.29 -15.94
CA PRO A 384 -10.79 -17.04 -15.60
C PRO A 384 -10.46 -18.22 -14.71
N TYR A 385 -11.33 -18.54 -13.75
CA TYR A 385 -11.16 -19.74 -12.93
C TYR A 385 -11.32 -20.99 -13.79
N ASP A 386 -10.24 -21.73 -13.96
CA ASP A 386 -10.18 -22.94 -14.78
C ASP A 386 -9.16 -23.95 -14.19
N PRO A 387 -9.52 -24.69 -13.13
CA PRO A 387 -8.62 -25.63 -12.50
C PRO A 387 -8.25 -26.82 -13.40
N ASP A 388 -9.15 -27.25 -14.28
CA ASP A 388 -8.86 -28.35 -15.23
C ASP A 388 -7.85 -27.89 -16.28
N GLY A 389 -8.03 -26.69 -16.85
CA GLY A 389 -7.06 -26.07 -17.76
C GLY A 389 -5.71 -25.80 -17.08
N ALA A 390 -5.69 -25.49 -15.78
CA ALA A 390 -4.45 -25.36 -15.02
C ALA A 390 -3.67 -26.68 -14.95
N VAL A 391 -4.36 -27.79 -14.70
CA VAL A 391 -3.76 -29.14 -14.73
C VAL A 391 -3.21 -29.45 -16.12
N GLU A 392 -3.98 -29.20 -17.18
CA GLU A 392 -3.55 -29.43 -18.56
C GLU A 392 -2.29 -28.62 -18.92
N LEU A 393 -2.23 -27.34 -18.52
CA LEU A 393 -1.06 -26.48 -18.74
C LEU A 393 0.19 -27.02 -18.05
N ILE A 394 0.10 -27.50 -16.82
CA ILE A 394 1.25 -28.06 -16.09
C ILE A 394 1.70 -29.37 -16.71
N LEU A 395 0.76 -30.25 -17.07
CA LEU A 395 1.07 -31.55 -17.71
C LEU A 395 1.73 -31.39 -19.08
N ALA A 396 1.48 -30.29 -19.77
CA ALA A 396 2.09 -29.98 -21.06
C ALA A 396 3.55 -29.53 -20.97
N GLN A 397 4.05 -29.23 -19.76
CA GLN A 397 5.43 -28.79 -19.57
C GLN A 397 6.37 -29.99 -19.36
N ASP A 398 7.50 -29.97 -20.03
CA ASP A 398 8.46 -31.09 -20.11
C ASP A 398 9.71 -30.85 -19.25
N ASN A 399 9.61 -29.94 -18.29
CA ASN A 399 10.74 -29.55 -17.45
C ASN A 399 11.13 -30.61 -16.42
N ASP A 400 12.43 -30.82 -16.29
CA ASP A 400 13.07 -31.83 -15.43
C ASP A 400 13.34 -31.36 -13.99
N TYR A 401 12.48 -30.49 -13.45
CA TYR A 401 12.67 -30.00 -12.08
C TYR A 401 12.64 -31.13 -11.07
N GLN A 402 13.51 -31.07 -10.08
CA GLN A 402 13.47 -32.00 -8.94
C GLN A 402 12.20 -31.76 -8.14
N ARG A 403 11.24 -32.61 -8.37
CA ARG A 403 9.93 -32.56 -7.76
C ARG A 403 9.96 -33.41 -6.49
N GLY A 404 9.49 -32.84 -5.39
CA GLY A 404 9.37 -33.58 -4.15
C GLY A 404 8.56 -34.88 -4.32
N SER A 405 8.64 -35.75 -3.37
CA SER A 405 7.91 -37.03 -3.40
C SER A 405 6.41 -36.90 -3.12
N ALA A 406 5.92 -35.72 -2.81
CA ALA A 406 4.54 -35.46 -2.46
C ALA A 406 3.71 -35.13 -3.72
N GLY A 407 2.48 -35.58 -3.78
CA GLY A 407 1.52 -35.30 -4.84
C GLY A 407 1.53 -36.24 -6.04
N LYS A 408 2.39 -37.24 -6.10
CA LYS A 408 2.48 -38.17 -7.24
C LYS A 408 1.22 -39.01 -7.50
N ASP A 409 0.37 -39.17 -6.50
CA ASP A 409 -0.92 -39.86 -6.62
C ASP A 409 -2.07 -38.95 -7.08
N GLY A 410 -1.78 -37.66 -7.24
CA GLY A 410 -2.73 -36.64 -7.70
C GLY A 410 -2.82 -36.51 -9.23
N PRO A 411 -3.62 -35.56 -9.73
CA PRO A 411 -3.86 -35.36 -11.17
C PRO A 411 -2.58 -34.99 -11.95
N LEU A 412 -1.60 -34.36 -11.30
CA LEU A 412 -0.34 -33.96 -11.93
C LEU A 412 0.71 -35.08 -11.98
N GLY A 413 0.59 -36.17 -11.20
CA GLY A 413 1.54 -37.28 -11.19
C GLY A 413 3.00 -36.82 -11.00
N GLU A 414 3.87 -37.22 -11.93
CA GLU A 414 5.30 -36.84 -11.90
C GLU A 414 5.52 -35.33 -12.15
N HIS A 415 4.51 -34.58 -12.60
CA HIS A 415 4.57 -33.13 -12.82
C HIS A 415 4.23 -32.32 -11.57
N ALA A 416 3.82 -32.95 -10.47
CA ALA A 416 3.57 -32.26 -9.21
C ALA A 416 4.87 -31.69 -8.62
N PHE A 417 4.79 -30.49 -8.07
CA PHE A 417 5.90 -29.84 -7.37
C PHE A 417 5.42 -29.21 -6.04
N GLU A 418 6.39 -28.89 -5.20
CA GLU A 418 6.14 -28.24 -3.92
C GLU A 418 6.25 -26.71 -4.06
N VAL A 419 5.31 -25.99 -3.46
CA VAL A 419 5.30 -24.53 -3.40
C VAL A 419 4.79 -24.04 -2.06
N SER A 420 5.51 -23.10 -1.46
CA SER A 420 5.03 -22.36 -0.28
C SER A 420 4.44 -21.02 -0.71
N VAL A 421 3.30 -20.67 -0.13
CA VAL A 421 2.70 -19.32 -0.27
C VAL A 421 3.06 -18.53 0.98
N TYR A 422 3.82 -17.48 0.81
CA TYR A 422 4.26 -16.61 1.91
C TYR A 422 3.27 -15.47 2.12
N ALA A 423 3.05 -15.11 3.37
CA ALA A 423 2.29 -13.92 3.74
C ALA A 423 2.94 -13.20 4.92
N GLY A 424 2.95 -11.89 4.85
CA GLY A 424 3.24 -11.03 5.98
C GLY A 424 2.01 -10.17 6.25
N PRO A 425 1.11 -10.53 7.18
CA PRO A 425 -0.14 -9.80 7.40
C PRO A 425 0.02 -8.30 7.64
N GLU A 426 1.16 -7.90 8.17
CA GLU A 426 1.52 -6.49 8.38
C GLU A 426 2.14 -5.82 7.14
N LEU A 427 2.39 -6.59 6.08
CA LEU A 427 2.94 -6.13 4.82
C LEU A 427 1.83 -6.03 3.76
N GLY A 428 1.81 -4.94 3.04
CA GLY A 428 0.87 -4.77 1.92
C GLY A 428 -0.53 -4.31 2.32
N GLY A 429 -0.78 -4.01 3.60
CA GLY A 429 -1.99 -3.31 4.04
C GLY A 429 -3.26 -4.16 4.20
N GLY A 430 -3.25 -5.43 3.79
CA GLY A 430 -4.44 -6.31 3.86
C GLY A 430 -4.76 -6.88 5.25
N GLY A 431 -3.95 -6.59 6.26
CA GLY A 431 -4.18 -7.07 7.62
C GLY A 431 -4.27 -8.60 7.70
N SER A 432 -5.20 -9.10 8.49
CA SER A 432 -5.41 -10.56 8.68
C SER A 432 -5.84 -11.25 7.38
N ILE A 433 -6.56 -10.57 6.50
CA ILE A 433 -7.05 -11.09 5.22
C ILE A 433 -5.88 -11.52 4.32
N THR A 434 -4.74 -10.82 4.36
CA THR A 434 -3.54 -11.22 3.59
C THR A 434 -3.15 -12.67 3.89
N GLY A 435 -3.18 -13.07 5.16
CA GLY A 435 -2.89 -14.45 5.57
C GLY A 435 -3.98 -15.44 5.16
N GLU A 436 -5.25 -15.05 5.20
CA GLU A 436 -6.37 -15.89 4.77
C GLU A 436 -6.37 -16.10 3.25
N VAL A 437 -6.02 -15.06 2.48
CA VAL A 437 -5.83 -15.18 1.02
C VAL A 437 -4.69 -16.12 0.68
N ALA A 438 -3.58 -16.09 1.43
CA ALA A 438 -2.49 -17.05 1.26
C ALA A 438 -2.93 -18.50 1.53
N ASP A 439 -3.76 -18.72 2.55
CA ASP A 439 -4.35 -20.03 2.83
C ASP A 439 -5.26 -20.49 1.67
N ALA A 440 -6.11 -19.62 1.17
CA ALA A 440 -7.01 -19.91 0.05
C ALA A 440 -6.24 -20.24 -1.23
N VAL A 441 -5.23 -19.44 -1.58
CA VAL A 441 -4.37 -19.67 -2.76
C VAL A 441 -3.62 -21.00 -2.64
N ALA A 442 -3.07 -21.30 -1.47
CA ALA A 442 -2.45 -22.60 -1.21
C ALA A 442 -3.46 -23.77 -1.36
N GLY A 443 -4.70 -23.56 -0.91
CA GLY A 443 -5.80 -24.52 -1.09
C GLY A 443 -6.10 -24.79 -2.55
N PHE A 444 -6.34 -23.76 -3.36
CA PHE A 444 -6.61 -23.90 -4.81
C PHE A 444 -5.47 -24.61 -5.55
N TRP A 445 -4.23 -24.30 -5.20
CA TRP A 445 -3.09 -25.00 -5.81
C TRP A 445 -2.97 -26.45 -5.34
N SER A 446 -3.38 -26.75 -4.10
CA SER A 446 -3.48 -28.13 -3.63
C SER A 446 -4.56 -28.91 -4.39
N ASP A 447 -5.69 -28.29 -4.68
CA ASP A 447 -6.82 -28.91 -5.39
C ASP A 447 -6.45 -29.34 -6.83
N ILE A 448 -5.56 -28.61 -7.48
CA ILE A 448 -5.00 -29.01 -8.79
C ILE A 448 -3.84 -30.01 -8.68
N GLY A 449 -3.44 -30.43 -7.47
CA GLY A 449 -2.45 -31.50 -7.25
C GLY A 449 -1.04 -31.03 -6.93
N LEU A 450 -0.81 -29.74 -6.64
CA LEU A 450 0.46 -29.26 -6.10
C LEU A 450 0.58 -29.60 -4.60
N THR A 451 1.80 -29.71 -4.11
CA THR A 451 2.06 -29.80 -2.67
C THR A 451 2.29 -28.42 -2.11
N THR A 452 1.37 -27.93 -1.28
CA THR A 452 1.34 -26.53 -0.89
C THR A 452 1.47 -26.32 0.61
N PHE A 453 2.07 -25.21 0.99
CA PHE A 453 2.15 -24.73 2.37
C PHE A 453 1.87 -23.23 2.40
N SER A 454 1.06 -22.78 3.35
CA SER A 454 0.88 -21.37 3.65
C SER A 454 1.71 -20.99 4.87
N LEU A 455 2.63 -20.04 4.72
CA LEU A 455 3.57 -19.63 5.75
C LEU A 455 3.42 -18.14 6.05
N LYS A 456 3.07 -17.82 7.29
CA LYS A 456 2.81 -16.45 7.77
C LYS A 456 3.98 -15.97 8.62
N PHE A 457 4.45 -14.78 8.34
CA PHE A 457 5.60 -14.18 9.01
C PHE A 457 5.24 -12.81 9.59
N SER A 458 5.84 -12.45 10.71
CA SER A 458 5.79 -11.07 11.19
C SER A 458 6.56 -10.14 10.23
N TYR A 459 6.21 -8.88 10.24
CA TYR A 459 6.87 -7.84 9.46
C TYR A 459 8.40 -7.87 9.64
N GLN A 460 8.86 -7.89 10.87
CA GLN A 460 10.29 -7.87 11.19
C GLN A 460 11.04 -9.09 10.65
N THR A 461 10.40 -10.25 10.63
CA THR A 461 11.00 -11.49 10.14
C THR A 461 11.03 -11.53 8.61
N PHE A 462 9.98 -11.06 7.95
CA PHE A 462 9.83 -11.22 6.51
C PHE A 462 10.43 -10.05 5.70
N ARG A 463 10.36 -8.83 6.21
CA ARG A 463 10.89 -7.65 5.52
C ARG A 463 12.35 -7.78 5.06
N PRO A 464 13.31 -8.29 5.87
CA PRO A 464 14.68 -8.48 5.41
C PRO A 464 14.81 -9.43 4.21
N THR A 465 13.94 -10.44 4.11
CA THR A 465 13.91 -11.38 3.00
C THR A 465 13.45 -10.68 1.71
N VAL A 466 12.42 -9.86 1.79
CA VAL A 466 11.88 -9.10 0.66
C VAL A 466 12.87 -8.03 0.21
N VAL A 467 13.34 -7.18 1.12
CA VAL A 467 14.30 -6.10 0.81
C VAL A 467 15.65 -6.66 0.35
N GLY A 468 16.09 -7.77 0.95
CA GLY A 468 17.32 -8.46 0.57
C GLY A 468 17.20 -9.31 -0.68
N ARG A 469 16.04 -9.33 -1.35
CA ARG A 469 15.77 -10.12 -2.56
C ARG A 469 16.14 -11.60 -2.40
N SER A 470 15.83 -12.18 -1.25
CA SER A 470 16.13 -13.59 -0.96
C SER A 470 14.87 -14.45 -0.86
N ASN A 471 13.72 -13.91 -1.22
CA ASN A 471 12.48 -14.66 -1.29
C ASN A 471 12.48 -15.61 -2.49
N THR A 472 12.23 -16.89 -2.26
CA THR A 472 12.25 -17.95 -3.29
C THR A 472 10.87 -18.50 -3.59
N HIS A 473 9.85 -18.11 -2.85
CA HIS A 473 8.48 -18.59 -3.02
C HIS A 473 7.51 -17.44 -3.32
N PRO A 474 6.38 -17.72 -3.97
CA PRO A 474 5.32 -16.73 -4.14
C PRO A 474 4.85 -16.17 -2.80
N TRP A 475 4.48 -14.90 -2.80
CA TRP A 475 3.92 -14.27 -1.63
C TRP A 475 2.69 -13.42 -1.96
N ILE A 476 1.80 -13.32 -0.99
CA ILE A 476 0.59 -12.51 -1.10
C ILE A 476 0.88 -11.14 -0.50
N THR A 477 0.66 -10.12 -1.28
CA THR A 477 0.86 -8.73 -0.85
C THR A 477 0.16 -7.77 -1.77
N SER A 478 0.07 -6.52 -1.33
CA SER A 478 -0.12 -5.36 -2.19
C SER A 478 1.23 -4.70 -2.37
N CYS A 479 1.80 -4.82 -3.56
CA CYS A 479 3.18 -4.40 -3.77
C CYS A 479 3.32 -3.03 -4.37
N ASP A 480 2.23 -2.44 -4.78
CA ASP A 480 2.28 -1.10 -5.30
C ASP A 480 2.18 -0.07 -4.17
N LYS A 481 3.07 0.88 -4.26
CA LYS A 481 2.98 2.13 -3.50
C LYS A 481 2.39 3.25 -4.33
N GLY A 482 2.22 2.98 -5.61
CA GLY A 482 1.60 3.89 -6.56
C GLY A 482 0.12 3.64 -6.57
N LYS A 483 -0.65 3.93 -6.09
CA LYS A 483 -1.98 4.23 -5.75
C LYS A 483 -2.89 4.33 -6.94
N ALA A 484 -3.89 3.54 -6.87
CA ALA A 484 -5.01 3.41 -7.78
C ALA A 484 -5.60 4.73 -8.33
N ALA A 485 -5.17 5.85 -7.80
CA ALA A 485 -5.56 7.17 -8.24
C ALA A 485 -5.01 7.56 -9.60
N ILE A 486 -3.88 7.02 -10.00
CA ILE A 486 -3.21 7.45 -11.24
C ILE A 486 -2.84 6.20 -12.02
N PRO A 487 -3.49 5.94 -13.16
CA PRO A 487 -3.36 4.69 -13.91
C PRO A 487 -1.94 4.30 -14.32
N TRP A 488 -1.02 5.25 -14.34
CA TRP A 488 0.38 5.01 -14.70
C TRP A 488 1.35 4.86 -13.53
N HIS A 489 0.86 4.84 -12.29
CA HIS A 489 1.74 4.67 -11.13
C HIS A 489 2.03 3.22 -10.75
N PHE A 490 1.14 2.31 -11.09
CA PHE A 490 1.19 0.91 -10.66
C PHE A 490 2.43 0.13 -11.14
N PRO A 491 3.09 0.43 -12.27
CA PRO A 491 4.27 -0.33 -12.66
C PRO A 491 5.50 -0.15 -11.77
N LYS A 492 5.52 0.89 -10.93
CA LYS A 492 6.67 1.25 -10.10
C LYS A 492 7.02 0.17 -9.09
N GLY A 493 6.05 -0.53 -8.55
CA GLY A 493 6.26 -1.61 -7.58
C GLY A 493 7.19 -2.70 -8.09
N LEU A 494 7.13 -3.05 -9.37
CA LEU A 494 7.99 -4.07 -9.96
C LEU A 494 9.45 -3.63 -10.18
N VAL A 495 9.71 -2.34 -10.35
CA VAL A 495 11.05 -1.82 -10.64
C VAL A 495 11.67 -1.03 -9.49
N GLN A 496 10.95 -0.82 -8.40
CA GLN A 496 11.38 0.06 -7.31
C GLN A 496 12.77 -0.30 -6.77
N THR A 497 13.05 -1.57 -6.57
CA THR A 497 14.34 -2.00 -6.03
C THR A 497 15.51 -1.81 -7.00
N THR A 498 15.22 -1.86 -8.30
CA THR A 498 16.19 -1.55 -9.36
C THR A 498 16.51 -0.06 -9.36
N LEU A 499 15.50 0.79 -9.25
CA LEU A 499 15.64 2.25 -9.30
C LEU A 499 16.19 2.85 -8.00
N THR A 500 15.72 2.35 -6.87
CA THR A 500 16.12 2.82 -5.54
C THR A 500 16.96 1.74 -4.85
N ARG A 501 17.93 2.11 -4.05
CA ARG A 501 18.82 1.16 -3.36
C ARG A 501 18.14 0.35 -2.25
N GLY A 502 16.87 0.57 -2.01
CA GLY A 502 16.09 -0.05 -0.96
C GLY A 502 14.65 -0.26 -1.38
N GLY A 503 13.81 -0.67 -0.44
CA GLY A 503 12.40 -0.90 -0.65
C GLY A 503 12.04 -2.36 -0.91
N PHE A 504 10.75 -2.60 -1.13
CA PHE A 504 10.21 -3.93 -1.35
C PHE A 504 10.56 -4.45 -2.74
N SER A 505 11.08 -5.66 -2.79
CA SER A 505 11.29 -6.39 -4.03
C SER A 505 10.02 -7.15 -4.40
N CYS A 506 9.07 -6.45 -4.98
CA CYS A 506 7.89 -7.07 -5.55
C CYS A 506 8.10 -7.43 -7.01
N GLY A 507 9.20 -6.97 -7.57
CA GLY A 507 9.47 -7.06 -8.97
C GLY A 507 10.54 -8.07 -9.34
N PHE A 508 10.65 -8.18 -10.62
CA PHE A 508 11.61 -8.99 -11.32
C PHE A 508 12.72 -8.08 -11.83
N GLU A 509 13.97 -8.48 -11.69
CA GLU A 509 15.03 -7.79 -12.37
C GLU A 509 14.90 -8.11 -13.87
N SER A 510 14.57 -7.10 -14.67
CA SER A 510 14.35 -7.24 -16.11
C SER A 510 14.58 -5.91 -16.82
N PRO A 511 15.49 -5.88 -17.82
CA PRO A 511 15.67 -4.70 -18.68
C PRO A 511 14.39 -4.32 -19.41
N VAL A 512 13.55 -5.30 -19.78
CA VAL A 512 12.28 -5.06 -20.50
C VAL A 512 11.29 -4.33 -19.60
N ILE A 513 11.10 -4.80 -18.37
CA ILE A 513 10.19 -4.15 -17.40
C ILE A 513 10.69 -2.75 -17.07
N LEU A 514 12.00 -2.58 -16.91
CA LEU A 514 12.59 -1.27 -16.63
C LEU A 514 12.40 -0.30 -17.81
N ASP A 515 12.57 -0.74 -19.05
CA ASP A 515 12.35 0.08 -20.24
C ASP A 515 10.88 0.52 -20.36
N LEU A 516 9.96 -0.41 -20.17
CA LEU A 516 8.52 -0.12 -20.16
C LEU A 516 8.16 0.92 -19.09
N TYR A 517 8.68 0.76 -17.87
CA TYR A 517 8.50 1.73 -16.81
C TYR A 517 9.07 3.10 -17.14
N ARG A 518 10.31 3.17 -17.65
CA ARG A 518 10.95 4.44 -18.03
C ARG A 518 10.16 5.20 -19.10
N ARG A 519 9.70 4.50 -20.14
CA ARG A 519 8.88 5.13 -21.19
C ARG A 519 7.60 5.74 -20.64
N MET A 520 7.01 5.11 -19.63
CA MET A 520 5.86 5.65 -18.94
C MET A 520 6.25 6.83 -18.03
N ALA A 521 7.28 6.68 -17.20
CA ALA A 521 7.71 7.70 -16.25
C ALA A 521 8.27 8.96 -16.92
N GLU A 522 8.89 8.84 -18.10
CA GLU A 522 9.46 9.92 -18.88
C GLU A 522 8.47 10.53 -19.89
N ALA A 523 7.24 10.05 -19.93
CA ALA A 523 6.23 10.55 -20.86
C ALA A 523 5.90 12.01 -20.58
N SER A 524 5.87 12.82 -21.64
CA SER A 524 5.61 14.27 -21.55
C SER A 524 4.14 14.63 -21.45
N ASP A 525 3.25 13.68 -21.66
CA ASP A 525 1.80 13.86 -21.62
C ASP A 525 1.08 12.57 -21.18
N GLN A 526 -0.15 12.73 -20.71
CA GLN A 526 -0.96 11.63 -20.18
C GLN A 526 -1.25 10.54 -21.22
N ALA A 527 -1.43 10.89 -22.49
CA ALA A 527 -1.76 9.92 -23.52
C ALA A 527 -0.56 8.98 -23.79
N SER A 528 0.65 9.54 -23.85
CA SER A 528 1.90 8.79 -23.98
C SER A 528 2.17 7.91 -22.76
N ALA A 529 1.93 8.44 -21.55
CA ALA A 529 2.05 7.68 -20.31
C ALA A 529 1.07 6.50 -20.26
N THR A 530 -0.20 6.73 -20.62
CA THR A 530 -1.23 5.69 -20.68
C THR A 530 -0.89 4.61 -21.72
N ALA A 531 -0.38 4.99 -22.88
CA ALA A 531 0.02 4.02 -23.90
C ALA A 531 1.16 3.12 -23.41
N ALA A 532 2.17 3.71 -22.77
CA ALA A 532 3.28 2.93 -22.18
C ALA A 532 2.82 2.05 -21.02
N ALA A 533 1.88 2.53 -20.20
CA ALA A 533 1.27 1.75 -19.13
C ALA A 533 0.49 0.53 -19.67
N ASN A 534 -0.21 0.69 -20.80
CA ASN A 534 -0.90 -0.43 -21.44
C ASN A 534 0.08 -1.48 -21.98
N GLU A 535 1.17 -1.06 -22.64
CA GLU A 535 2.21 -1.99 -23.08
C GLU A 535 2.86 -2.75 -21.90
N TYR A 536 3.05 -2.05 -20.77
CA TYR A 536 3.52 -2.68 -19.55
C TYR A 536 2.51 -3.72 -19.02
N LEU A 537 1.21 -3.37 -18.99
CA LEU A 537 0.14 -4.27 -18.58
C LEU A 537 0.09 -5.52 -19.46
N ASP A 538 0.15 -5.34 -20.79
CA ASP A 538 0.18 -6.45 -21.75
C ASP A 538 1.34 -7.39 -21.43
N TYR A 539 2.53 -6.85 -21.23
CA TYR A 539 3.72 -7.64 -20.90
C TYR A 539 3.58 -8.39 -19.56
N VAL A 540 3.15 -7.71 -18.51
CA VAL A 540 2.98 -8.32 -17.17
C VAL A 540 1.94 -9.44 -17.21
N TYR A 541 0.84 -9.22 -17.92
CA TYR A 541 -0.22 -10.22 -18.11
C TYR A 541 0.27 -11.41 -18.96
N GLU A 542 0.92 -11.17 -20.08
CA GLU A 542 1.48 -12.22 -20.94
C GLU A 542 2.51 -13.07 -20.20
N GLN A 543 3.35 -12.45 -19.39
CA GLN A 543 4.34 -13.15 -18.57
C GLN A 543 3.77 -13.74 -17.29
N ASN A 544 2.51 -13.43 -16.94
CA ASN A 544 1.83 -13.86 -15.70
C ASN A 544 2.63 -13.52 -14.43
N LEU A 545 3.16 -12.30 -14.35
CA LEU A 545 4.08 -11.92 -13.27
C LEU A 545 3.37 -11.50 -12.00
N GLN A 546 2.17 -10.92 -12.12
CA GLN A 546 1.48 -10.22 -11.05
C GLN A 546 -0.04 -10.53 -11.07
N PRO A 547 -0.43 -11.81 -10.99
CA PRO A 547 -1.85 -12.14 -10.91
C PRO A 547 -2.46 -11.53 -9.65
N GLY A 548 -3.47 -10.69 -9.82
CA GLY A 548 -4.29 -10.19 -8.74
C GLY A 548 -5.23 -11.26 -8.20
N VAL A 549 -5.75 -11.03 -7.02
CA VAL A 549 -6.74 -11.90 -6.36
C VAL A 549 -7.98 -11.11 -5.97
N VAL A 550 -7.84 -10.15 -5.06
CA VAL A 550 -8.98 -9.38 -4.53
C VAL A 550 -8.54 -7.97 -4.13
N ALA A 551 -9.41 -6.99 -4.34
CA ALA A 551 -9.30 -5.66 -3.79
C ALA A 551 -10.17 -5.56 -2.53
N ILE A 552 -9.56 -5.19 -1.42
CA ILE A 552 -10.22 -5.03 -0.13
C ILE A 552 -10.59 -3.55 0.02
N PRO A 553 -11.86 -3.21 0.23
CA PRO A 553 -12.25 -1.82 0.47
C PRO A 553 -11.55 -1.27 1.70
N ASP A 554 -10.99 -0.11 1.54
CA ASP A 554 -10.35 0.62 2.60
C ASP A 554 -11.32 1.64 3.18
N ALA A 555 -12.04 1.24 4.23
CA ALA A 555 -13.17 2.02 4.72
C ALA A 555 -13.22 2.12 6.24
N PHE A 556 -13.70 3.28 6.67
CA PHE A 556 -14.14 3.51 8.04
C PHE A 556 -15.67 3.51 8.11
N TYR A 557 -16.18 3.12 9.26
CA TYR A 557 -17.61 3.12 9.56
C TYR A 557 -17.87 3.97 10.79
N PHE A 558 -18.80 4.90 10.70
CA PHE A 558 -19.14 5.77 11.82
C PHE A 558 -20.62 5.73 12.20
N ASN A 559 -20.88 5.91 13.49
CA ASN A 559 -22.20 5.97 14.09
C ASN A 559 -22.90 7.29 13.74
N ASN A 560 -24.01 7.22 13.00
CA ASN A 560 -24.79 8.38 12.53
C ASN A 560 -25.44 9.18 13.67
N LYS A 561 -25.56 8.64 14.87
CA LYS A 561 -26.05 9.39 16.04
C LYS A 561 -25.00 10.35 16.63
N LYS A 562 -23.73 10.16 16.32
CA LYS A 562 -22.63 10.95 16.85
C LYS A 562 -21.92 11.78 15.80
N ILE A 563 -21.63 11.17 14.65
CA ILE A 563 -20.96 11.83 13.54
C ILE A 563 -21.99 12.16 12.47
N LYS A 564 -22.07 13.41 12.10
CA LYS A 564 -22.98 13.92 11.08
C LYS A 564 -22.44 13.67 9.67
N SER A 565 -21.13 13.90 9.47
CA SER A 565 -20.48 13.70 8.20
C SER A 565 -18.97 13.63 8.33
N PHE A 566 -18.32 12.88 7.44
CA PHE A 566 -16.88 12.84 7.30
C PHE A 566 -16.50 12.57 5.84
N PRO A 567 -16.55 13.58 4.95
CA PRO A 567 -16.01 13.46 3.60
C PRO A 567 -14.47 13.49 3.64
N MET A 568 -13.85 12.53 2.97
CA MET A 568 -12.40 12.39 2.89
C MET A 568 -11.90 12.90 1.53
N ASP A 569 -10.74 13.54 1.53
CA ASP A 569 -9.97 13.78 0.31
C ASP A 569 -9.34 12.47 -0.17
N LYS A 570 -8.92 12.44 -1.43
CA LYS A 570 -8.29 11.26 -1.98
C LYS A 570 -6.97 10.95 -1.29
N ALA A 571 -6.83 9.72 -0.89
CA ALA A 571 -5.58 9.17 -0.39
C ALA A 571 -5.39 7.77 -0.93
N ALA A 572 -4.17 7.35 -0.88
CA ALA A 572 -3.72 6.12 -1.47
C ALA A 572 -4.01 4.87 -0.66
N ALA A 573 -4.28 5.00 0.59
CA ALA A 573 -4.57 3.92 1.53
C ALA A 573 -5.56 4.40 2.59
N ALA A 574 -6.10 3.46 3.39
CA ALA A 574 -7.00 3.69 4.52
C ALA A 574 -6.41 4.63 5.55
N ASN A 575 -6.52 5.85 5.21
CA ASN A 575 -6.00 6.87 6.08
C ASN A 575 -7.14 7.72 6.57
N LEU A 576 -7.06 8.17 7.80
CA LEU A 576 -7.94 9.19 8.38
C LEU A 576 -7.68 10.53 7.68
N ASN A 577 -7.82 10.55 6.36
CA ASN A 577 -7.56 11.73 5.57
C ASN A 577 -8.60 12.82 5.83
N SER A 578 -8.15 14.05 5.95
CA SER A 578 -9.04 15.21 6.03
C SER A 578 -9.90 15.28 7.30
N LEU A 579 -9.34 14.94 8.47
CA LEU A 579 -10.05 15.00 9.76
C LEU A 579 -10.67 16.37 10.07
N TRP A 580 -10.20 17.46 9.47
CA TRP A 580 -10.86 18.78 9.54
C TRP A 580 -12.28 18.79 8.98
N ASN A 581 -12.64 17.84 8.12
CA ASN A 581 -13.99 17.68 7.57
C ASN A 581 -14.94 16.89 8.50
N LEU A 582 -14.43 16.25 9.54
CA LEU A 582 -15.26 15.48 10.48
C LEU A 582 -16.17 16.41 11.27
N GLU A 583 -17.48 16.23 11.16
CA GLU A 583 -18.51 17.04 11.80
C GLU A 583 -19.36 16.19 12.74
N LEU A 584 -19.46 16.60 14.01
CA LEU A 584 -20.32 15.95 15.00
C LEU A 584 -21.77 16.43 14.85
N GLN A 585 -22.73 15.62 15.39
CA GLN A 585 -24.17 15.93 15.45
C GLN A 585 -24.44 17.17 16.28
#